data_bc057ad751a128c3019d5aafba99cdee
#
_entry.id   bc057ad751a128c3019d5aafba99cdee
#
_cell.length_a   1.000
_cell.length_b   1.000
_cell.length_c   1.000
_cell.angle_alpha   90.00
_cell.angle_beta   90.00
_cell.angle_gamma   90.00
#
_symmetry.space_group_name_H-M   'P 1'
#
loop_
_entity.id
_entity.type
_entity.pdbx_description
1 polymer ?
#
loop_
_entity_poly.entity_id
_entity_poly.type
_entity_poly.pdbx_seq_one_letter_code
_entity_poly.pdbx_strand_id
1 'polypeptide(L)'
;MSGPIAILSAARTPMGGMMGSLSSVSSPQLGAVAISAAIERSGLDQAQFNEVIMGSVLTAAVGQAPARQAALGAGMDKSTTCTTINKVCGSAMMSVMMAGNALRAGQSKAVVAGGMESMSRAPYLIPQGRQGYRFGSAEMLDHMQYDGLQDAYQAVAMGNFAESCANKYNFSREDQDAYAIESLRRANAAIDQGLFDNEIAPVTIASRKGETIVSVDEQPGNARPDKIPQLRPAFAKDGTVTAANASSISDGAAALTLMMADEAKAQGLKPIALIHGYDQTAQEPEWFTTAPVSAINKTLARVGWSVDDVDLWEVNEAFAVVAMAALKEIGMPHDKLNVNGGACALGHPIGASGARIIVTLIHALQQRGGKKGIASLCIGGGEATAMAIELV
;
A
#
# COMPACT_ATOMS: atom_id res chain seq x y z
N MET A 1 12.83 -24.55 9.32
CA MET A 1 13.97 -23.92 8.63
C MET A 1 13.57 -22.52 8.20
N SER A 2 14.37 -21.55 8.52
CA SER A 2 14.06 -20.12 8.33
C SER A 2 14.91 -19.52 7.21
N GLY A 3 14.84 -20.10 6.01
CA GLY A 3 15.46 -19.51 4.83
C GLY A 3 14.75 -18.24 4.38
N PRO A 4 15.39 -17.38 3.56
CA PRO A 4 14.75 -16.23 2.96
C PRO A 4 13.64 -16.65 2.00
N ILE A 5 12.70 -15.75 1.80
CA ILE A 5 11.59 -15.93 0.86
C ILE A 5 11.97 -15.22 -0.44
N ALA A 6 11.89 -15.91 -1.54
CA ALA A 6 12.09 -15.35 -2.86
C ALA A 6 10.85 -14.58 -3.32
N ILE A 7 11.04 -13.36 -3.80
CA ILE A 7 10.08 -12.62 -4.60
C ILE A 7 10.47 -12.90 -6.06
N LEU A 8 9.62 -13.62 -6.78
CA LEU A 8 9.87 -13.97 -8.17
C LEU A 8 9.49 -12.84 -9.11
N SER A 9 8.42 -12.13 -8.75
CA SER A 9 7.91 -10.99 -9.51
C SER A 9 7.10 -10.07 -8.63
N ALA A 10 6.89 -8.85 -9.12
CA ALA A 10 6.08 -7.83 -8.48
C ALA A 10 5.38 -6.98 -9.54
N ALA A 11 4.11 -6.62 -9.31
CA ALA A 11 3.34 -5.77 -10.20
C ALA A 11 2.32 -4.95 -9.42
N ARG A 12 1.96 -3.77 -9.96
CA ARG A 12 0.87 -2.95 -9.45
C ARG A 12 0.04 -2.37 -10.60
N THR A 13 -1.19 -2.01 -10.34
CA THR A 13 -1.94 -1.13 -11.24
C THR A 13 -1.42 0.30 -11.12
N PRO A 14 -1.72 1.20 -12.07
CA PRO A 14 -1.67 2.62 -11.77
C PRO A 14 -2.57 2.94 -10.59
N MET A 15 -2.29 4.05 -9.87
CA MET A 15 -3.14 4.55 -8.78
C MET A 15 -4.12 5.57 -9.35
N GLY A 16 -5.42 5.30 -9.19
CA GLY A 16 -6.49 6.24 -9.54
C GLY A 16 -6.85 7.12 -8.35
N GLY A 17 -7.29 8.35 -8.62
CA GLY A 17 -7.85 9.24 -7.61
C GLY A 17 -9.30 8.90 -7.28
N MET A 18 -9.81 9.50 -6.19
CA MET A 18 -11.23 9.38 -5.83
C MET A 18 -12.13 9.85 -6.98
N MET A 19 -13.07 9.00 -7.40
CA MET A 19 -13.97 9.25 -8.53
C MET A 19 -13.23 9.55 -9.86
N GLY A 20 -11.97 9.16 -9.96
CA GLY A 20 -11.10 9.35 -11.10
C GLY A 20 -11.13 8.20 -12.11
N SER A 21 -10.03 8.02 -12.82
CA SER A 21 -9.89 7.12 -13.98
C SER A 21 -10.24 5.66 -13.68
N LEU A 22 -9.99 5.16 -12.45
CA LEU A 22 -10.27 3.79 -12.04
C LEU A 22 -11.60 3.60 -11.29
N SER A 23 -12.37 4.65 -11.06
CA SER A 23 -13.58 4.63 -10.21
C SER A 23 -14.68 3.64 -10.65
N SER A 24 -14.69 3.26 -11.92
CA SER A 24 -15.66 2.26 -12.43
C SER A 24 -15.20 0.81 -12.20
N VAL A 25 -13.94 0.59 -11.81
CA VAL A 25 -13.34 -0.74 -11.66
C VAL A 25 -13.43 -1.18 -10.21
N SER A 26 -13.94 -2.39 -9.97
CA SER A 26 -14.03 -2.93 -8.61
C SER A 26 -12.68 -3.38 -8.07
N SER A 27 -12.53 -3.41 -6.73
CA SER A 27 -11.27 -3.88 -6.11
C SER A 27 -10.86 -5.29 -6.57
N PRO A 28 -11.75 -6.31 -6.72
CA PRO A 28 -11.36 -7.59 -7.28
C PRO A 28 -10.88 -7.53 -8.74
N GLN A 29 -11.46 -6.65 -9.57
CA GLN A 29 -10.98 -6.46 -10.94
C GLN A 29 -9.58 -5.84 -10.99
N LEU A 30 -9.30 -4.82 -10.16
CA LEU A 30 -7.96 -4.27 -10.01
C LEU A 30 -6.98 -5.34 -9.49
N GLY A 31 -7.40 -6.11 -8.48
CA GLY A 31 -6.64 -7.24 -7.95
C GLY A 31 -6.31 -8.28 -9.02
N ALA A 32 -7.27 -8.60 -9.89
CA ALA A 32 -7.07 -9.55 -10.99
C ALA A 32 -5.98 -9.08 -11.96
N VAL A 33 -5.94 -7.79 -12.30
CA VAL A 33 -4.89 -7.21 -13.17
C VAL A 33 -3.51 -7.36 -12.52
N ALA A 34 -3.38 -7.00 -11.23
CA ALA A 34 -2.12 -7.08 -10.52
C ALA A 34 -1.64 -8.55 -10.37
N ILE A 35 -2.55 -9.47 -10.03
CA ILE A 35 -2.27 -10.92 -9.90
C ILE A 35 -1.81 -11.48 -11.25
N SER A 36 -2.57 -11.23 -12.33
CA SER A 36 -2.24 -11.73 -13.66
C SER A 36 -0.85 -11.27 -14.10
N ALA A 37 -0.56 -9.98 -13.98
CA ALA A 37 0.75 -9.43 -14.32
C ALA A 37 1.89 -10.00 -13.45
N ALA A 38 1.66 -10.18 -12.16
CA ALA A 38 2.65 -10.77 -11.28
C ALA A 38 2.93 -12.25 -11.65
N ILE A 39 1.91 -13.04 -11.94
CA ILE A 39 2.07 -14.43 -12.39
C ILE A 39 2.83 -14.48 -13.72
N GLU A 40 2.42 -13.70 -14.71
CA GLU A 40 3.07 -13.65 -16.02
C GLU A 40 4.57 -13.32 -15.92
N ARG A 41 4.92 -12.35 -15.05
CA ARG A 41 6.31 -11.92 -14.84
C ARG A 41 7.14 -12.90 -14.00
N SER A 42 6.50 -13.86 -13.31
CA SER A 42 7.20 -14.78 -12.39
C SER A 42 8.01 -15.88 -13.07
N GLY A 43 7.68 -16.22 -14.31
CA GLY A 43 8.22 -17.37 -15.00
C GLY A 43 7.67 -18.72 -14.52
N LEU A 44 6.71 -18.73 -13.58
CA LEU A 44 6.03 -19.92 -13.09
C LEU A 44 4.72 -20.17 -13.85
N ASP A 45 4.43 -21.46 -14.06
CA ASP A 45 3.10 -21.85 -14.50
C ASP A 45 2.07 -21.51 -13.41
N GLN A 46 0.96 -20.94 -13.81
CA GLN A 46 -0.15 -20.55 -12.95
C GLN A 46 -0.64 -21.71 -12.05
N ALA A 47 -0.61 -22.95 -12.52
CA ALA A 47 -1.01 -24.13 -11.76
C ALA A 47 -0.10 -24.46 -10.58
N GLN A 48 1.08 -23.86 -10.50
CA GLN A 48 2.02 -24.05 -9.38
C GLN A 48 1.67 -23.21 -8.15
N PHE A 49 0.83 -22.17 -8.30
CA PHE A 49 0.38 -21.35 -7.18
C PHE A 49 -0.73 -22.03 -6.40
N ASN A 50 -0.46 -22.36 -5.15
CA ASN A 50 -1.40 -23.06 -4.27
C ASN A 50 -2.35 -22.11 -3.56
N GLU A 51 -1.95 -20.85 -3.36
CA GLU A 51 -2.66 -19.93 -2.50
C GLU A 51 -2.57 -18.49 -2.99
N VAL A 52 -3.64 -17.72 -2.75
CA VAL A 52 -3.69 -16.26 -2.95
C VAL A 52 -4.13 -15.60 -1.66
N ILE A 53 -3.36 -14.63 -1.17
CA ILE A 53 -3.72 -13.83 0.00
C ILE A 53 -3.75 -12.36 -0.41
N MET A 54 -4.93 -11.73 -0.35
CA MET A 54 -5.09 -10.33 -0.74
C MET A 54 -5.67 -9.49 0.40
N GLY A 55 -5.02 -8.36 0.65
CA GLY A 55 -5.55 -7.30 1.50
C GLY A 55 -6.72 -6.58 0.84
N SER A 56 -7.77 -6.30 1.60
CA SER A 56 -8.88 -5.42 1.21
C SER A 56 -9.59 -4.95 2.46
N VAL A 57 -9.82 -3.65 2.60
CA VAL A 57 -10.38 -3.04 3.79
C VAL A 57 -11.87 -2.76 3.62
N LEU A 58 -12.23 -2.10 2.52
CA LEU A 58 -13.58 -1.63 2.26
C LEU A 58 -14.36 -2.69 1.46
N THR A 59 -14.80 -3.73 2.16
CA THR A 59 -15.38 -4.92 1.52
C THR A 59 -16.90 -4.90 1.40
N ALA A 60 -17.60 -3.90 1.95
CA ALA A 60 -19.04 -3.79 1.79
C ALA A 60 -19.43 -3.64 0.30
N ALA A 61 -20.42 -4.40 -0.13
CA ALA A 61 -20.91 -4.45 -1.52
C ALA A 61 -19.89 -4.91 -2.58
N VAL A 62 -18.71 -5.40 -2.18
CA VAL A 62 -17.73 -6.00 -3.11
C VAL A 62 -18.13 -7.42 -3.55
N GLY A 63 -18.99 -8.03 -2.79
CA GLY A 63 -19.41 -9.42 -2.99
C GLY A 63 -18.63 -10.39 -2.11
N GLN A 64 -18.96 -11.67 -2.24
CA GLN A 64 -18.37 -12.73 -1.41
C GLN A 64 -16.92 -12.99 -1.82
N ALA A 65 -16.03 -13.13 -0.82
CA ALA A 65 -14.64 -13.58 -1.00
C ALA A 65 -13.84 -12.75 -2.05
N PRO A 66 -13.55 -11.46 -1.82
CA PRO A 66 -12.91 -10.60 -2.79
C PRO A 66 -11.59 -11.12 -3.37
N ALA A 67 -10.70 -11.70 -2.55
CA ALA A 67 -9.47 -12.33 -3.03
C ALA A 67 -9.73 -13.50 -4.00
N ARG A 68 -10.79 -14.27 -3.76
CA ARG A 68 -11.20 -15.36 -4.65
C ARG A 68 -11.70 -14.83 -5.99
N GLN A 69 -12.47 -13.73 -5.96
CA GLN A 69 -12.93 -13.07 -7.18
C GLN A 69 -11.74 -12.57 -8.00
N ALA A 70 -10.75 -11.96 -7.35
CA ALA A 70 -9.53 -11.48 -8.00
C ALA A 70 -8.71 -12.62 -8.61
N ALA A 71 -8.51 -13.71 -7.87
CA ALA A 71 -7.78 -14.88 -8.35
C ALA A 71 -8.44 -15.53 -9.58
N LEU A 72 -9.74 -15.75 -9.52
CA LEU A 72 -10.50 -16.31 -10.66
C LEU A 72 -10.56 -15.33 -11.84
N GLY A 73 -10.67 -14.02 -11.56
CA GLY A 73 -10.60 -12.97 -12.58
C GLY A 73 -9.23 -12.90 -13.29
N ALA A 74 -8.17 -13.25 -12.59
CA ALA A 74 -6.81 -13.41 -13.15
C ALA A 74 -6.63 -14.75 -13.92
N GLY A 75 -7.67 -15.58 -13.99
CA GLY A 75 -7.64 -16.87 -14.69
C GLY A 75 -7.08 -18.02 -13.87
N MET A 76 -6.79 -17.84 -12.58
CA MET A 76 -6.22 -18.91 -11.73
C MET A 76 -7.17 -20.12 -11.58
N ASP A 77 -6.58 -21.29 -11.34
CA ASP A 77 -7.33 -22.54 -11.21
C ASP A 77 -8.32 -22.48 -10.01
N LYS A 78 -9.43 -23.16 -10.18
CA LYS A 78 -10.48 -23.23 -9.14
C LYS A 78 -10.04 -23.98 -7.87
N SER A 79 -8.97 -24.77 -7.93
CA SER A 79 -8.37 -25.44 -6.78
C SER A 79 -7.50 -24.53 -5.92
N THR A 80 -7.06 -23.37 -6.45
CA THR A 80 -6.26 -22.40 -5.68
C THR A 80 -7.05 -21.84 -4.51
N THR A 81 -6.52 -21.96 -3.30
CA THR A 81 -7.16 -21.40 -2.10
C THR A 81 -6.96 -19.89 -2.03
N CYS A 82 -7.94 -19.16 -1.50
CA CYS A 82 -7.89 -17.70 -1.49
C CYS A 82 -8.35 -17.14 -0.14
N THR A 83 -7.59 -16.20 0.41
CA THR A 83 -7.90 -15.52 1.66
C THR A 83 -7.92 -14.01 1.47
N THR A 84 -8.98 -13.35 1.92
CA THR A 84 -9.04 -11.90 2.04
C THR A 84 -8.75 -11.51 3.47
N ILE A 85 -7.83 -10.56 3.68
CA ILE A 85 -7.48 -10.09 5.01
C ILE A 85 -7.69 -8.57 5.14
N ASN A 86 -7.99 -8.12 6.34
CA ASN A 86 -8.07 -6.72 6.70
C ASN A 86 -7.17 -6.46 7.93
N LYS A 87 -6.18 -5.60 7.74
CA LYS A 87 -5.34 -4.98 8.75
C LYS A 87 -5.21 -3.48 8.43
N VAL A 88 -6.33 -2.86 8.05
CA VAL A 88 -6.38 -1.46 7.59
C VAL A 88 -5.26 -1.19 6.57
N CYS A 89 -4.50 -0.10 6.69
CA CYS A 89 -3.42 0.27 5.75
C CYS A 89 -2.36 -0.83 5.56
N GLY A 90 -2.15 -1.67 6.58
CA GLY A 90 -1.17 -2.77 6.58
C GLY A 90 -1.61 -4.04 5.87
N SER A 91 -2.83 -4.12 5.36
CA SER A 91 -3.43 -5.37 4.83
C SER A 91 -2.54 -6.06 3.79
N ALA A 92 -2.07 -5.33 2.78
CA ALA A 92 -1.27 -5.94 1.73
C ALA A 92 0.14 -6.37 2.19
N MET A 93 0.80 -5.62 3.06
CA MET A 93 2.08 -6.08 3.61
C MET A 93 1.87 -7.27 4.55
N MET A 94 0.79 -7.27 5.33
CA MET A 94 0.43 -8.43 6.17
C MET A 94 0.12 -9.67 5.33
N SER A 95 -0.49 -9.54 4.15
CA SER A 95 -0.70 -10.67 3.24
C SER A 95 0.63 -11.29 2.80
N VAL A 96 1.64 -10.46 2.48
CA VAL A 96 2.99 -10.92 2.14
C VAL A 96 3.66 -11.61 3.34
N MET A 97 3.50 -11.08 4.55
CA MET A 97 4.02 -11.70 5.78
C MET A 97 3.36 -13.06 6.06
N MET A 98 2.04 -13.15 5.89
CA MET A 98 1.29 -14.40 6.06
C MET A 98 1.70 -15.44 5.02
N ALA A 99 1.84 -15.05 3.76
CA ALA A 99 2.35 -15.91 2.70
C ALA A 99 3.75 -16.44 3.02
N GLY A 100 4.63 -15.57 3.52
CA GLY A 100 5.96 -15.97 3.99
C GLY A 100 5.92 -16.98 5.14
N ASN A 101 4.98 -16.84 6.07
CA ASN A 101 4.80 -17.80 7.16
C ASN A 101 4.26 -19.15 6.63
N ALA A 102 3.31 -19.16 5.71
CA ALA A 102 2.77 -20.36 5.08
C ALA A 102 3.85 -21.13 4.30
N LEU A 103 4.70 -20.42 3.55
CA LEU A 103 5.84 -20.99 2.84
C LEU A 103 6.84 -21.63 3.80
N ARG A 104 7.26 -20.93 4.87
CA ARG A 104 8.17 -21.44 5.90
C ARG A 104 7.62 -22.64 6.65
N ALA A 105 6.30 -22.69 6.86
CA ALA A 105 5.61 -23.80 7.49
C ALA A 105 5.41 -25.01 6.53
N GLY A 106 5.76 -24.86 5.25
CA GLY A 106 5.54 -25.89 4.23
C GLY A 106 4.06 -26.14 3.88
N GLN A 107 3.18 -25.21 4.24
CA GLN A 107 1.73 -25.28 3.91
C GLN A 107 1.47 -24.96 2.44
N SER A 108 2.26 -24.05 1.88
CA SER A 108 2.18 -23.65 0.47
C SER A 108 3.57 -23.71 -0.17
N LYS A 109 3.63 -23.91 -1.49
CA LYS A 109 4.89 -23.95 -2.26
C LYS A 109 5.13 -22.67 -3.03
N ALA A 110 4.10 -22.12 -3.63
CA ALA A 110 4.10 -20.82 -4.29
C ALA A 110 2.82 -20.07 -3.95
N VAL A 111 2.94 -18.79 -3.61
CA VAL A 111 1.83 -17.96 -3.14
C VAL A 111 1.83 -16.63 -3.90
N VAL A 112 0.65 -16.17 -4.30
CA VAL A 112 0.45 -14.79 -4.70
C VAL A 112 -0.05 -14.01 -3.49
N ALA A 113 0.65 -12.92 -3.13
CA ALA A 113 0.28 -12.08 -2.00
C ALA A 113 0.27 -10.61 -2.40
N GLY A 114 -0.68 -9.86 -1.91
CA GLY A 114 -0.82 -8.44 -2.25
C GLY A 114 -2.03 -7.80 -1.61
N GLY A 115 -2.60 -6.82 -2.30
CA GLY A 115 -3.81 -6.17 -1.87
C GLY A 115 -4.46 -5.35 -2.98
N MET A 116 -5.71 -4.98 -2.76
CA MET A 116 -6.56 -4.28 -3.70
C MET A 116 -7.55 -3.42 -2.95
N GLU A 117 -7.82 -2.23 -3.48
CA GLU A 117 -8.82 -1.33 -2.93
C GLU A 117 -9.46 -0.51 -4.03
N SER A 118 -10.75 -0.27 -3.93
CA SER A 118 -11.46 0.72 -4.73
C SER A 118 -12.26 1.59 -3.78
N MET A 119 -11.59 2.64 -3.27
CA MET A 119 -12.19 3.54 -2.29
C MET A 119 -13.32 4.35 -2.92
N SER A 120 -13.23 4.65 -4.23
CA SER A 120 -14.29 5.30 -5.00
C SER A 120 -15.61 4.52 -5.00
N ARG A 121 -15.58 3.22 -4.77
CA ARG A 121 -16.77 2.34 -4.79
C ARG A 121 -17.26 1.94 -3.40
N ALA A 122 -16.66 2.48 -2.34
CA ALA A 122 -17.15 2.27 -0.98
C ALA A 122 -18.58 2.82 -0.85
N PRO A 123 -19.55 2.00 -0.41
CA PRO A 123 -20.94 2.41 -0.34
C PRO A 123 -21.24 3.22 0.93
N TYR A 124 -22.40 3.85 0.94
CA TYR A 124 -23.00 4.31 2.20
C TYR A 124 -23.77 3.16 2.86
N LEU A 125 -23.72 3.09 4.17
CA LEU A 125 -24.30 2.03 5.01
C LEU A 125 -25.52 2.56 5.76
N ILE A 126 -26.50 1.70 5.93
CA ILE A 126 -27.69 1.96 6.75
C ILE A 126 -27.65 1.02 7.96
N PRO A 127 -27.11 1.43 9.12
CA PRO A 127 -26.84 0.53 10.26
C PRO A 127 -28.07 -0.19 10.78
N GLN A 128 -29.21 0.49 10.87
CA GLN A 128 -30.45 -0.07 11.38
C GLN A 128 -31.36 -0.64 10.27
N GLY A 129 -30.89 -0.73 9.03
CA GLY A 129 -31.69 -1.18 7.89
C GLY A 129 -32.37 -2.53 8.10
N ARG A 130 -31.74 -3.46 8.82
CA ARG A 130 -32.30 -4.79 9.11
C ARG A 130 -33.45 -4.75 10.14
N GLN A 131 -33.35 -3.85 11.13
CA GLN A 131 -34.38 -3.66 12.14
C GLN A 131 -35.48 -2.69 11.71
N GLY A 132 -35.20 -1.87 10.71
CA GLY A 132 -36.08 -0.81 10.19
C GLY A 132 -36.02 0.49 10.98
N TYR A 133 -36.42 1.55 10.29
CA TYR A 133 -36.58 2.89 10.85
C TYR A 133 -38.06 3.14 11.05
N ARG A 134 -38.44 3.65 12.23
CA ARG A 134 -39.85 3.88 12.55
C ARG A 134 -40.26 5.31 12.24
N PHE A 135 -39.91 6.27 13.10
CA PHE A 135 -40.27 7.67 12.99
C PHE A 135 -39.04 8.55 13.15
N GLY A 136 -38.95 9.60 12.31
CA GLY A 136 -37.81 10.54 12.31
C GLY A 136 -36.80 10.27 11.19
N SER A 137 -35.71 11.05 11.20
CA SER A 137 -34.62 10.93 10.21
C SER A 137 -33.78 9.69 10.44
N ALA A 138 -33.17 9.19 9.36
CA ALA A 138 -32.20 8.10 9.37
C ALA A 138 -30.81 8.64 8.99
N GLU A 139 -29.77 8.08 9.61
CA GLU A 139 -28.38 8.36 9.26
C GLU A 139 -27.84 7.30 8.28
N MET A 140 -27.07 7.75 7.31
CA MET A 140 -26.26 6.89 6.46
C MET A 140 -24.80 7.14 6.79
N LEU A 141 -24.04 6.07 7.03
CA LEU A 141 -22.60 6.11 7.30
C LEU A 141 -21.84 5.94 5.99
N ASP A 142 -20.86 6.77 5.72
CA ASP A 142 -19.89 6.54 4.67
C ASP A 142 -18.93 5.40 5.11
N HIS A 143 -19.02 4.26 4.42
CA HIS A 143 -18.19 3.09 4.73
C HIS A 143 -16.70 3.40 4.70
N MET A 144 -16.26 4.21 3.74
CA MET A 144 -14.86 4.60 3.62
C MET A 144 -14.38 5.40 4.82
N GLN A 145 -15.18 6.38 5.25
CA GLN A 145 -14.85 7.17 6.43
C GLN A 145 -14.93 6.32 7.70
N TYR A 146 -16.03 5.63 7.92
CA TYR A 146 -16.35 4.96 9.18
C TYR A 146 -15.42 3.77 9.47
N ASP A 147 -15.19 2.91 8.46
CA ASP A 147 -14.41 1.68 8.63
C ASP A 147 -12.95 1.82 8.18
N GLY A 148 -12.60 2.87 7.44
CA GLY A 148 -11.25 3.05 6.87
C GLY A 148 -10.45 4.24 7.41
N LEU A 149 -11.11 5.39 7.66
CA LEU A 149 -10.42 6.67 7.87
C LEU A 149 -10.77 7.36 9.20
N GLN A 150 -11.58 6.73 10.03
CA GLN A 150 -11.97 7.23 11.35
C GLN A 150 -11.42 6.31 12.43
N ASP A 151 -10.88 6.90 13.50
CA ASP A 151 -10.49 6.15 14.69
C ASP A 151 -11.71 5.57 15.40
N ALA A 152 -11.65 4.28 15.74
CA ALA A 152 -12.76 3.57 16.36
C ALA A 152 -13.00 3.93 17.83
N TYR A 153 -12.01 4.48 18.51
CA TYR A 153 -12.05 4.75 19.96
C TYR A 153 -12.47 6.17 20.28
N GLN A 154 -11.95 7.15 19.54
CA GLN A 154 -12.25 8.57 19.73
C GLN A 154 -13.24 9.11 18.70
N ALA A 155 -13.58 8.33 17.67
CA ALA A 155 -14.46 8.71 16.57
C ALA A 155 -14.01 9.99 15.83
N VAL A 156 -12.70 10.22 15.74
CA VAL A 156 -12.11 11.35 15.02
C VAL A 156 -11.46 10.86 13.73
N ALA A 157 -11.32 11.74 12.75
CA ALA A 157 -10.60 11.40 11.52
C ALA A 157 -9.11 11.18 11.80
N MET A 158 -8.46 10.26 11.07
CA MET A 158 -7.04 9.94 11.23
C MET A 158 -6.14 11.18 11.12
N GLY A 159 -6.55 12.19 10.35
CA GLY A 159 -5.82 13.45 10.24
C GLY A 159 -5.74 14.26 11.54
N ASN A 160 -6.66 14.08 12.49
CA ASN A 160 -6.54 14.70 13.81
C ASN A 160 -5.32 14.18 14.57
N PHE A 161 -5.00 12.89 14.44
CA PHE A 161 -3.79 12.32 15.01
C PHE A 161 -2.52 12.73 14.26
N ALA A 162 -2.64 13.03 12.95
CA ALA A 162 -1.54 13.65 12.22
C ALA A 162 -1.23 15.06 12.74
N GLU A 163 -2.25 15.86 13.13
CA GLU A 163 -2.06 17.14 13.82
C GLU A 163 -1.37 16.93 15.19
N SER A 164 -1.77 15.92 15.97
CA SER A 164 -1.08 15.56 17.23
C SER A 164 0.40 15.27 16.99
N CYS A 165 0.72 14.54 15.91
CA CYS A 165 2.10 14.26 15.52
C CYS A 165 2.86 15.52 15.12
N ALA A 166 2.27 16.39 14.29
CA ALA A 166 2.86 17.66 13.89
C ALA A 166 3.21 18.51 15.12
N ASN A 167 2.29 18.61 16.06
CA ASN A 167 2.49 19.34 17.32
C ASN A 167 3.61 18.72 18.17
N LYS A 168 3.65 17.39 18.35
CA LYS A 168 4.67 16.69 19.14
C LYS A 168 6.08 16.94 18.61
N TYR A 169 6.24 16.93 17.29
CA TYR A 169 7.54 17.08 16.65
C TYR A 169 7.88 18.52 16.27
N ASN A 170 6.95 19.47 16.47
CA ASN A 170 7.02 20.86 16.02
C ASN A 170 7.26 20.94 14.51
N PHE A 171 6.59 20.11 13.72
CA PHE A 171 6.58 20.22 12.27
C PHE A 171 5.64 21.35 11.86
N SER A 172 6.19 22.40 11.25
CA SER A 172 5.40 23.51 10.77
C SER A 172 4.55 23.11 9.55
N ARG A 173 3.62 23.97 9.18
CA ARG A 173 2.86 23.84 7.94
C ARG A 173 3.78 23.85 6.73
N GLU A 174 4.75 24.73 6.73
CA GLU A 174 5.73 24.92 5.68
C GLU A 174 6.61 23.70 5.50
N ASP A 175 7.04 23.06 6.58
CA ASP A 175 7.83 21.83 6.54
C ASP A 175 7.04 20.68 5.89
N GLN A 176 5.78 20.51 6.26
CA GLN A 176 4.89 19.48 5.73
C GLN A 176 4.57 19.72 4.25
N ASP A 177 4.30 20.97 3.87
CA ASP A 177 4.07 21.33 2.47
C ASP A 177 5.33 21.15 1.62
N ALA A 178 6.51 21.50 2.13
CA ALA A 178 7.78 21.29 1.45
C ALA A 178 8.06 19.80 1.21
N TYR A 179 7.75 18.94 2.21
CA TYR A 179 7.84 17.50 2.05
C TYR A 179 6.89 16.97 0.96
N ALA A 180 5.63 17.39 0.97
CA ALA A 180 4.62 16.99 -0.01
C ALA A 180 4.98 17.47 -1.44
N ILE A 181 5.49 18.68 -1.58
CA ILE A 181 5.97 19.23 -2.87
C ILE A 181 7.15 18.40 -3.39
N GLU A 182 8.09 18.02 -2.54
CA GLU A 182 9.20 17.16 -2.94
C GLU A 182 8.74 15.77 -3.35
N SER A 183 7.80 15.16 -2.60
CA SER A 183 7.17 13.88 -2.98
C SER A 183 6.52 13.98 -4.37
N LEU A 184 5.76 15.05 -4.61
CA LEU A 184 5.13 15.31 -5.91
C LEU A 184 6.16 15.51 -7.02
N ARG A 185 7.23 16.28 -6.77
CA ARG A 185 8.31 16.50 -7.74
C ARG A 185 8.99 15.19 -8.14
N ARG A 186 9.24 14.32 -7.16
CA ARG A 186 9.82 12.98 -7.38
C ARG A 186 8.89 12.10 -8.18
N ALA A 187 7.59 12.07 -7.86
CA ALA A 187 6.60 11.28 -8.58
C ALA A 187 6.48 11.71 -10.05
N ASN A 188 6.38 13.01 -10.32
CA ASN A 188 6.35 13.54 -11.69
C ASN A 188 7.64 13.20 -12.44
N ALA A 189 8.80 13.39 -11.83
CA ALA A 189 10.08 13.05 -12.45
C ALA A 189 10.19 11.54 -12.76
N ALA A 190 9.65 10.68 -11.88
CA ALA A 190 9.61 9.24 -12.10
C ALA A 190 8.69 8.86 -13.27
N ILE A 191 7.53 9.50 -13.38
CA ILE A 191 6.59 9.32 -14.51
C ILE A 191 7.24 9.78 -15.81
N ASP A 192 7.80 10.99 -15.83
CA ASP A 192 8.43 11.57 -17.04
C ASP A 192 9.62 10.74 -17.55
N GLN A 193 10.33 10.06 -16.65
CA GLN A 193 11.48 9.20 -16.97
C GLN A 193 11.08 7.74 -17.23
N GLY A 194 9.80 7.37 -17.15
CA GLY A 194 9.33 5.99 -17.34
C GLY A 194 9.78 5.02 -16.22
N LEU A 195 10.10 5.53 -15.03
CA LEU A 195 10.61 4.69 -13.94
C LEU A 195 9.54 3.72 -13.38
N PHE A 196 8.27 3.98 -13.63
CA PHE A 196 7.18 3.11 -13.23
C PHE A 196 6.74 2.09 -14.30
N ASP A 197 7.29 2.16 -15.52
CA ASP A 197 6.83 1.32 -16.65
C ASP A 197 6.97 -0.17 -16.37
N ASN A 198 8.03 -0.58 -15.68
CA ASN A 198 8.27 -1.99 -15.36
C ASN A 198 7.45 -2.52 -14.18
N GLU A 199 6.92 -1.64 -13.32
CA GLU A 199 6.09 -2.06 -12.19
C GLU A 199 4.59 -1.99 -12.49
N ILE A 200 4.16 -1.07 -13.35
CA ILE A 200 2.75 -0.89 -13.69
C ILE A 200 2.24 -1.99 -14.63
N ALA A 201 1.07 -2.51 -14.30
CA ALA A 201 0.23 -3.32 -15.17
C ALA A 201 -0.96 -2.44 -15.62
N PRO A 202 -1.09 -2.09 -16.89
CA PRO A 202 -2.18 -1.25 -17.38
C PRO A 202 -3.55 -1.86 -17.12
N VAL A 203 -4.52 -1.01 -16.78
CA VAL A 203 -5.91 -1.40 -16.57
C VAL A 203 -6.74 -1.02 -17.79
N THR A 204 -7.32 -2.01 -18.46
CA THR A 204 -8.24 -1.80 -19.59
C THR A 204 -9.66 -1.68 -19.07
N ILE A 205 -10.31 -0.57 -19.36
CA ILE A 205 -11.69 -0.26 -18.98
C ILE A 205 -12.57 -0.28 -20.23
N ALA A 206 -13.40 -1.31 -20.34
CA ALA A 206 -14.39 -1.41 -21.41
C ALA A 206 -15.60 -0.52 -21.12
N SER A 207 -16.05 0.22 -22.14
CA SER A 207 -17.25 1.05 -22.08
C SER A 207 -18.06 0.94 -23.38
N ARG A 208 -19.26 1.50 -23.40
CA ARG A 208 -20.06 1.56 -24.65
C ARG A 208 -19.39 2.39 -25.76
N LYS A 209 -18.42 3.23 -25.40
CA LYS A 209 -17.68 4.11 -26.35
C LYS A 209 -16.36 3.48 -26.80
N GLY A 210 -16.03 2.28 -26.36
CA GLY A 210 -14.77 1.59 -26.63
C GLY A 210 -13.99 1.32 -25.36
N GLU A 211 -12.73 0.95 -25.51
CA GLU A 211 -11.80 0.66 -24.43
C GLU A 211 -10.94 1.88 -24.12
N THR A 212 -10.67 2.08 -22.84
CA THR A 212 -9.70 3.06 -22.33
C THR A 212 -8.64 2.30 -21.55
N ILE A 213 -7.36 2.56 -21.85
CA ILE A 213 -6.25 1.98 -21.12
C ILE A 213 -5.70 3.03 -20.17
N VAL A 214 -5.70 2.70 -18.86
CA VAL A 214 -5.10 3.52 -17.81
C VAL A 214 -3.76 2.88 -17.44
N SER A 215 -2.66 3.60 -17.68
CA SER A 215 -1.28 3.11 -17.51
C SER A 215 -0.37 4.06 -16.71
N VAL A 216 -0.91 5.18 -16.23
CA VAL A 216 -0.14 6.20 -15.51
C VAL A 216 -0.86 6.53 -14.22
N ASP A 217 -0.10 6.76 -13.14
CA ASP A 217 -0.63 7.23 -11.87
C ASP A 217 -1.30 8.60 -12.05
N GLU A 218 -2.55 8.72 -11.66
CA GLU A 218 -3.41 9.85 -12.03
C GLU A 218 -3.10 11.13 -11.25
N GLN A 219 -2.85 11.00 -9.94
CA GLN A 219 -2.82 12.14 -9.03
C GLN A 219 -1.65 13.11 -9.28
N PRO A 220 -0.42 12.66 -9.58
CA PRO A 220 0.69 13.58 -9.82
C PRO A 220 0.43 14.55 -10.97
N GLY A 221 -0.20 14.08 -12.05
CA GLY A 221 -0.53 14.90 -13.22
C GLY A 221 -1.65 15.93 -12.96
N ASN A 222 -2.49 15.70 -11.95
CA ASN A 222 -3.59 16.58 -11.57
C ASN A 222 -3.20 17.60 -10.50
N ALA A 223 -2.06 17.42 -9.83
CA ALA A 223 -1.63 18.25 -8.73
C ALA A 223 -1.13 19.62 -9.20
N ARG A 224 -1.30 20.63 -8.35
CA ARG A 224 -0.88 22.01 -8.59
C ARG A 224 0.04 22.47 -7.45
N PRO A 225 1.35 22.30 -7.56
CA PRO A 225 2.29 22.60 -6.48
C PRO A 225 2.25 24.06 -6.02
N ASP A 226 1.97 24.99 -6.93
CA ASP A 226 1.80 26.42 -6.64
C ASP A 226 0.60 26.75 -5.73
N LYS A 227 -0.37 25.83 -5.64
CA LYS A 227 -1.57 25.98 -4.79
C LYS A 227 -1.41 25.33 -3.41
N ILE A 228 -0.45 24.45 -3.22
CA ILE A 228 -0.28 23.71 -1.96
C ILE A 228 -0.21 24.66 -0.74
N PRO A 229 0.61 25.73 -0.73
CA PRO A 229 0.68 26.62 0.42
C PRO A 229 -0.61 27.40 0.71
N GLN A 230 -1.55 27.45 -0.25
CA GLN A 230 -2.82 28.18 -0.15
C GLN A 230 -3.97 27.31 0.36
N LEU A 231 -3.75 25.99 0.52
CA LEU A 231 -4.78 25.08 0.98
C LEU A 231 -5.16 25.31 2.44
N ARG A 232 -6.44 25.18 2.73
CA ARG A 232 -6.93 25.27 4.12
C ARG A 232 -6.59 23.98 4.88
N PRO A 233 -6.34 24.07 6.18
CA PRO A 233 -6.27 22.89 7.04
C PRO A 233 -7.54 22.04 6.90
N ALA A 234 -7.38 20.71 6.91
CA ALA A 234 -8.47 19.79 6.64
C ALA A 234 -9.10 19.21 7.93
N PHE A 235 -8.35 19.14 9.02
CA PHE A 235 -8.76 18.39 10.21
C PHE A 235 -8.88 19.24 11.47
N ALA A 236 -8.28 20.41 11.52
CA ALA A 236 -8.39 21.37 12.62
C ALA A 236 -8.45 22.80 12.08
N LYS A 237 -9.20 23.68 12.73
CA LYS A 237 -9.39 25.08 12.27
C LYS A 237 -8.07 25.83 12.06
N ASP A 238 -7.15 25.67 13.01
CA ASP A 238 -5.82 26.29 13.01
C ASP A 238 -4.73 25.21 12.84
N GLY A 239 -5.05 24.13 12.12
CA GLY A 239 -4.17 22.99 11.88
C GLY A 239 -3.16 23.22 10.78
N THR A 240 -2.30 22.23 10.58
CA THR A 240 -1.22 22.23 9.60
C THR A 240 -1.39 21.17 8.51
N VAL A 241 -2.24 20.17 8.76
CA VAL A 241 -2.49 19.07 7.83
C VAL A 241 -3.52 19.48 6.79
N THR A 242 -3.19 19.31 5.52
CA THR A 242 -4.03 19.68 4.36
C THR A 242 -4.26 18.49 3.44
N ALA A 243 -5.11 18.68 2.44
CA ALA A 243 -5.32 17.67 1.40
C ALA A 243 -4.07 17.35 0.56
N ALA A 244 -3.03 18.20 0.55
CA ALA A 244 -1.81 17.98 -0.20
C ALA A 244 -0.70 17.31 0.62
N ASN A 245 -0.62 17.55 1.92
CA ASN A 245 0.34 16.92 2.82
C ASN A 245 -0.26 15.71 3.57
N ALA A 246 -1.48 15.30 3.19
CA ALA A 246 -2.11 14.01 3.45
C ALA A 246 -2.12 13.19 2.16
N SER A 247 -2.17 11.86 2.28
CA SER A 247 -2.39 10.99 1.11
C SER A 247 -3.80 11.16 0.55
N SER A 248 -3.94 11.04 -0.76
CA SER A 248 -5.25 11.09 -1.40
C SER A 248 -6.00 9.76 -1.27
N ILE A 249 -7.32 9.83 -1.24
CA ILE A 249 -8.23 8.69 -1.40
C ILE A 249 -8.02 8.12 -2.80
N SER A 250 -7.83 6.81 -2.91
CA SER A 250 -7.34 6.23 -4.16
C SER A 250 -7.85 4.82 -4.42
N ASP A 251 -7.79 4.44 -5.70
CA ASP A 251 -8.11 3.11 -6.21
C ASP A 251 -6.83 2.46 -6.75
N GLY A 252 -6.60 1.18 -6.46
CA GLY A 252 -5.43 0.48 -6.97
C GLY A 252 -5.23 -0.91 -6.38
N ALA A 253 -4.29 -1.66 -6.95
CA ALA A 253 -3.90 -2.99 -6.50
C ALA A 253 -2.41 -3.24 -6.74
N ALA A 254 -1.84 -4.15 -5.94
CA ALA A 254 -0.48 -4.63 -6.12
C ALA A 254 -0.38 -6.09 -5.70
N ALA A 255 0.47 -6.87 -6.36
CA ALA A 255 0.67 -8.28 -6.08
C ALA A 255 2.14 -8.69 -6.29
N LEU A 256 2.57 -9.64 -5.48
CA LEU A 256 3.88 -10.28 -5.55
C LEU A 256 3.71 -11.80 -5.63
N THR A 257 4.61 -12.47 -6.33
CA THR A 257 4.69 -13.94 -6.34
C THR A 257 5.85 -14.38 -5.47
N LEU A 258 5.57 -15.33 -4.57
CA LEU A 258 6.47 -15.72 -3.49
C LEU A 258 6.70 -17.23 -3.48
N MET A 259 7.94 -17.62 -3.15
CA MET A 259 8.35 -19.01 -2.98
C MET A 259 9.50 -19.06 -1.96
N MET A 260 9.80 -20.23 -1.38
CA MET A 260 11.04 -20.38 -0.63
C MET A 260 12.25 -20.24 -1.57
N ALA A 261 13.29 -19.52 -1.14
CA ALA A 261 14.45 -19.23 -1.99
C ALA A 261 15.18 -20.51 -2.47
N ASP A 262 15.26 -21.53 -1.60
CA ASP A 262 15.88 -22.82 -1.95
C ASP A 262 15.06 -23.56 -3.02
N GLU A 263 13.74 -23.48 -2.95
CA GLU A 263 12.85 -24.08 -3.94
C GLU A 263 12.95 -23.33 -5.28
N ALA A 264 12.97 -22.00 -5.27
CA ALA A 264 13.15 -21.20 -6.49
C ALA A 264 14.48 -21.57 -7.19
N LYS A 265 15.57 -21.71 -6.39
CA LYS A 265 16.88 -22.14 -6.91
C LYS A 265 16.82 -23.55 -7.49
N ALA A 266 16.16 -24.48 -6.81
CA ALA A 266 16.03 -25.88 -7.27
C ALA A 266 15.28 -25.97 -8.61
N GLN A 267 14.33 -25.05 -8.84
CA GLN A 267 13.58 -24.96 -10.11
C GLN A 267 14.30 -24.09 -11.17
N GLY A 268 15.47 -23.56 -10.89
CA GLY A 268 16.21 -22.71 -11.82
C GLY A 268 15.60 -21.33 -12.06
N LEU A 269 14.71 -20.90 -11.15
CA LEU A 269 14.07 -19.59 -11.22
C LEU A 269 15.04 -18.49 -10.75
N LYS A 270 14.84 -17.28 -11.25
CA LYS A 270 15.64 -16.11 -10.90
C LYS A 270 14.79 -15.12 -10.10
N PRO A 271 14.83 -15.16 -8.76
CA PRO A 271 14.15 -14.16 -7.95
C PRO A 271 14.64 -12.75 -8.28
N ILE A 272 13.73 -11.78 -8.20
CA ILE A 272 14.10 -10.36 -8.31
C ILE A 272 14.59 -9.80 -6.98
N ALA A 273 14.12 -10.36 -5.85
CA ALA A 273 14.52 -9.96 -4.52
C ALA A 273 14.28 -11.09 -3.51
N LEU A 274 14.88 -10.95 -2.33
CA LEU A 274 14.68 -11.82 -1.16
C LEU A 274 14.06 -11.02 -0.02
N ILE A 275 13.09 -11.60 0.68
CA ILE A 275 12.60 -11.10 1.97
C ILE A 275 13.45 -11.76 3.06
N HIS A 276 14.28 -10.96 3.74
CA HIS A 276 15.12 -11.41 4.85
C HIS A 276 14.38 -11.47 6.18
N GLY A 277 13.50 -10.51 6.39
CA GLY A 277 12.71 -10.43 7.61
C GLY A 277 11.61 -9.38 7.54
N TYR A 278 10.71 -9.46 8.48
CA TYR A 278 9.63 -8.51 8.68
C TYR A 278 9.23 -8.48 10.14
N ASP A 279 8.66 -7.37 10.56
CA ASP A 279 8.13 -7.21 11.91
C ASP A 279 6.88 -6.32 11.92
N GLN A 280 6.19 -6.33 13.04
CA GLN A 280 5.06 -5.47 13.31
C GLN A 280 5.13 -4.92 14.72
N THR A 281 4.41 -3.83 14.95
CA THR A 281 4.32 -3.21 16.26
C THR A 281 2.93 -2.66 16.48
N ALA A 282 2.58 -2.46 17.74
CA ALA A 282 1.37 -1.76 18.17
C ALA A 282 1.74 -0.81 19.31
N GLN A 283 1.01 0.29 19.39
CA GLN A 283 1.11 1.31 20.43
C GLN A 283 -0.24 2.02 20.58
N GLU A 284 -0.31 3.08 21.37
CA GLU A 284 -1.54 3.87 21.52
C GLU A 284 -2.10 4.31 20.17
N PRO A 285 -3.40 4.15 19.88
CA PRO A 285 -4.01 4.45 18.59
C PRO A 285 -3.73 5.87 18.07
N GLU A 286 -3.72 6.86 18.96
CA GLU A 286 -3.39 8.25 18.62
C GLU A 286 -2.01 8.39 17.96
N TRP A 287 -1.06 7.55 18.33
CA TRP A 287 0.32 7.63 17.84
C TRP A 287 0.64 6.72 16.65
N PHE A 288 -0.40 6.27 15.90
CA PHE A 288 -0.19 5.43 14.71
C PHE A 288 0.84 6.03 13.74
N THR A 289 0.95 7.35 13.68
CA THR A 289 1.87 8.08 12.80
C THR A 289 3.34 7.79 13.09
N THR A 290 3.69 7.44 14.31
CA THR A 290 5.07 7.14 14.74
C THR A 290 5.35 5.63 14.86
N ALA A 291 4.34 4.79 14.72
CA ALA A 291 4.48 3.35 14.81
C ALA A 291 5.50 2.74 13.82
N PRO A 292 5.68 3.28 12.58
CA PRO A 292 6.71 2.80 11.66
C PRO A 292 8.12 2.79 12.25
N VAL A 293 8.46 3.74 13.12
CA VAL A 293 9.78 3.81 13.78
C VAL A 293 10.09 2.51 14.52
N SER A 294 9.17 2.05 15.35
CA SER A 294 9.33 0.81 16.12
C SER A 294 9.36 -0.43 15.21
N ALA A 295 8.48 -0.49 14.20
CA ALA A 295 8.46 -1.62 13.26
C ALA A 295 9.76 -1.71 12.44
N ILE A 296 10.29 -0.59 11.97
CA ILE A 296 11.57 -0.50 11.25
C ILE A 296 12.71 -0.97 12.16
N ASN A 297 12.83 -0.44 13.38
CA ASN A 297 13.89 -0.81 14.32
C ASN A 297 13.88 -2.30 14.65
N LYS A 298 12.70 -2.89 14.87
CA LYS A 298 12.54 -4.33 15.10
C LYS A 298 12.97 -5.13 13.87
N THR A 299 12.62 -4.67 12.66
CA THR A 299 12.98 -5.33 11.40
C THR A 299 14.49 -5.28 11.18
N LEU A 300 15.12 -4.11 11.35
CA LEU A 300 16.59 -3.95 11.27
C LEU A 300 17.31 -4.89 12.26
N ALA A 301 16.88 -4.90 13.52
CA ALA A 301 17.44 -5.78 14.54
C ALA A 301 17.28 -7.27 14.19
N ARG A 302 16.11 -7.66 13.64
CA ARG A 302 15.84 -9.04 13.22
C ARG A 302 16.75 -9.53 12.11
N VAL A 303 17.07 -8.66 11.15
CA VAL A 303 17.91 -9.02 9.99
C VAL A 303 19.39 -8.68 10.22
N GLY A 304 19.73 -8.04 11.33
CA GLY A 304 21.09 -7.65 11.67
C GLY A 304 21.63 -6.52 10.79
N TRP A 305 20.77 -5.63 10.29
CA TRP A 305 21.16 -4.47 9.50
C TRP A 305 21.18 -3.21 10.36
N SER A 306 22.11 -2.32 10.06
CA SER A 306 22.13 -0.94 10.53
C SER A 306 21.39 -0.03 9.54
N VAL A 307 21.15 1.22 9.92
CA VAL A 307 20.59 2.24 9.02
C VAL A 307 21.48 2.47 7.81
N ASP A 308 22.81 2.42 8.00
CA ASP A 308 23.81 2.64 6.95
C ASP A 308 23.86 1.50 5.92
N ASP A 309 23.42 0.29 6.31
CA ASP A 309 23.32 -0.87 5.41
C ASP A 309 22.19 -0.74 4.39
N VAL A 310 21.22 0.17 4.62
CA VAL A 310 20.03 0.29 3.79
C VAL A 310 20.25 1.33 2.69
N ASP A 311 20.11 0.89 1.44
CA ASP A 311 20.28 1.74 0.28
C ASP A 311 19.07 2.65 0.04
N LEU A 312 17.85 2.09 0.13
CA LEU A 312 16.60 2.82 -0.09
C LEU A 312 15.52 2.45 0.94
N TRP A 313 14.66 3.41 1.19
CA TRP A 313 13.54 3.30 2.12
C TRP A 313 12.22 3.66 1.41
N GLU A 314 11.18 2.90 1.69
CA GLU A 314 9.79 3.25 1.36
C GLU A 314 8.98 3.31 2.66
N VAL A 315 8.63 4.49 3.11
CA VAL A 315 7.72 4.70 4.25
C VAL A 315 6.46 5.34 3.71
N ASN A 316 5.34 4.65 3.84
CA ASN A 316 4.08 5.12 3.27
C ASN A 316 3.66 6.47 3.86
N GLU A 317 3.44 7.44 2.99
CA GLU A 317 3.05 8.81 3.34
C GLU A 317 1.54 8.92 3.56
N ALA A 318 0.97 8.17 4.54
CA ALA A 318 -0.43 8.38 4.89
C ALA A 318 -0.71 9.87 5.18
N PHE A 319 0.27 10.51 5.82
CA PHE A 319 0.45 11.96 5.97
C PHE A 319 1.95 12.26 5.86
N ALA A 320 2.33 13.45 5.44
CA ALA A 320 3.74 13.86 5.39
C ALA A 320 4.45 13.67 6.74
N VAL A 321 3.77 13.98 7.84
CA VAL A 321 4.30 13.84 9.21
C VAL A 321 4.72 12.42 9.57
N VAL A 322 4.14 11.38 8.94
CA VAL A 322 4.52 9.98 9.17
C VAL A 322 5.95 9.73 8.69
N ALA A 323 6.23 10.11 7.46
CA ALA A 323 7.55 9.97 6.87
C ALA A 323 8.57 10.93 7.53
N MET A 324 8.16 12.16 7.86
CA MET A 324 8.99 13.13 8.57
C MET A 324 9.38 12.65 9.98
N ALA A 325 8.45 12.02 10.72
CA ALA A 325 8.76 11.43 12.02
C ALA A 325 9.73 10.25 11.88
N ALA A 326 9.53 9.39 10.88
CA ALA A 326 10.45 8.28 10.60
C ALA A 326 11.86 8.79 10.24
N LEU A 327 11.98 9.80 9.36
CA LEU A 327 13.26 10.46 9.04
C LEU A 327 13.98 10.92 10.30
N LYS A 328 13.28 11.63 11.18
CA LYS A 328 13.85 12.23 12.40
C LYS A 328 14.29 11.16 13.41
N GLU A 329 13.47 10.15 13.64
CA GLU A 329 13.72 9.15 14.70
C GLU A 329 14.70 8.04 14.28
N ILE A 330 14.66 7.64 13.01
CA ILE A 330 15.56 6.60 12.47
C ILE A 330 16.91 7.21 12.06
N GLY A 331 16.93 8.48 11.66
CA GLY A 331 18.12 9.12 11.11
C GLY A 331 18.43 8.72 9.67
N MET A 332 17.41 8.22 8.93
CA MET A 332 17.61 7.88 7.52
C MET A 332 17.77 9.15 6.66
N PRO A 333 18.60 9.12 5.60
CA PRO A 333 18.74 10.26 4.69
C PRO A 333 17.47 10.48 3.86
N HIS A 334 17.02 11.73 3.72
CA HIS A 334 15.81 12.06 2.96
C HIS A 334 15.95 11.73 1.46
N ASP A 335 17.13 11.82 0.90
CA ASP A 335 17.42 11.49 -0.51
C ASP A 335 17.37 9.98 -0.80
N LYS A 336 17.32 9.14 0.25
CA LYS A 336 17.10 7.69 0.15
C LYS A 336 15.67 7.26 0.47
N LEU A 337 14.80 8.16 0.93
CA LEU A 337 13.41 7.86 1.28
C LEU A 337 12.47 8.23 0.15
N ASN A 338 11.56 7.31 -0.24
CA ASN A 338 10.49 7.54 -1.22
C ASN A 338 11.03 8.25 -2.47
N VAL A 339 12.09 7.71 -3.04
CA VAL A 339 12.89 8.36 -4.07
C VAL A 339 12.16 8.60 -5.40
N ASN A 340 11.05 7.92 -5.62
CA ASN A 340 10.15 8.09 -6.75
C ASN A 340 8.81 8.74 -6.34
N GLY A 341 8.79 9.44 -5.19
CA GLY A 341 7.58 9.98 -4.58
C GLY A 341 6.81 8.92 -3.78
N GLY A 342 5.93 9.36 -2.89
CA GLY A 342 5.14 8.51 -2.01
C GLY A 342 3.64 8.82 -2.09
N ALA A 343 2.89 8.40 -1.08
CA ALA A 343 1.43 8.42 -1.11
C ALA A 343 0.80 9.83 -1.09
N CYS A 344 1.52 10.86 -0.62
CA CYS A 344 1.06 12.25 -0.76
C CYS A 344 0.92 12.65 -2.24
N ALA A 345 1.75 12.07 -3.11
CA ALA A 345 1.71 12.31 -4.55
C ALA A 345 0.94 11.23 -5.31
N LEU A 346 1.23 9.95 -5.05
CA LEU A 346 0.72 8.81 -5.81
C LEU A 346 -0.66 8.33 -5.33
N GLY A 347 -0.98 8.55 -4.05
CA GLY A 347 -2.22 8.07 -3.45
C GLY A 347 -2.05 6.85 -2.54
N HIS A 348 -3.12 6.55 -1.77
CA HIS A 348 -3.10 5.53 -0.72
C HIS A 348 -4.35 4.63 -0.77
N PRO A 349 -4.47 3.72 -1.76
CA PRO A 349 -5.50 2.68 -1.70
C PRO A 349 -5.20 1.76 -0.52
N ILE A 350 -5.94 1.95 0.59
CA ILE A 350 -5.54 1.47 1.94
C ILE A 350 -5.25 -0.03 1.98
N GLY A 351 -6.07 -0.86 1.33
CA GLY A 351 -5.87 -2.30 1.29
C GLY A 351 -4.73 -2.78 0.39
N ALA A 352 -4.21 -1.92 -0.50
CA ALA A 352 -3.18 -2.26 -1.49
C ALA A 352 -1.79 -1.69 -1.17
N SER A 353 -1.72 -0.60 -0.41
CA SER A 353 -0.52 0.21 -0.26
C SER A 353 0.69 -0.55 0.29
N GLY A 354 0.48 -1.51 1.20
CA GLY A 354 1.59 -2.29 1.76
C GLY A 354 2.36 -3.11 0.71
N ALA A 355 1.68 -3.64 -0.31
CA ALA A 355 2.32 -4.30 -1.45
C ALA A 355 2.85 -3.28 -2.46
N ARG A 356 2.12 -2.17 -2.69
CA ARG A 356 2.56 -1.11 -3.60
C ARG A 356 3.95 -0.58 -3.24
N ILE A 357 4.19 -0.28 -1.96
CA ILE A 357 5.50 0.23 -1.52
C ILE A 357 6.62 -0.80 -1.68
N ILE A 358 6.32 -2.11 -1.52
CA ILE A 358 7.31 -3.18 -1.77
C ILE A 358 7.64 -3.25 -3.27
N VAL A 359 6.63 -3.19 -4.14
CA VAL A 359 6.81 -3.20 -5.60
C VAL A 359 7.69 -2.02 -6.02
N THR A 360 7.36 -0.80 -5.60
CA THR A 360 8.11 0.42 -5.93
C THR A 360 9.55 0.36 -5.38
N LEU A 361 9.74 -0.12 -4.14
CA LEU A 361 11.07 -0.25 -3.55
C LEU A 361 11.98 -1.19 -4.36
N ILE A 362 11.46 -2.34 -4.80
CA ILE A 362 12.23 -3.29 -5.63
C ILE A 362 12.70 -2.62 -6.92
N HIS A 363 11.78 -1.97 -7.65
CA HIS A 363 12.11 -1.33 -8.93
C HIS A 363 13.04 -0.12 -8.74
N ALA A 364 12.85 0.67 -7.67
CA ALA A 364 13.74 1.78 -7.35
C ALA A 364 15.17 1.31 -7.02
N LEU A 365 15.32 0.21 -6.28
CA LEU A 365 16.63 -0.40 -6.01
C LEU A 365 17.30 -0.84 -7.31
N GLN A 366 16.58 -1.52 -8.21
CA GLN A 366 17.10 -1.95 -9.52
C GLN A 366 17.58 -0.77 -10.37
N GLN A 367 16.78 0.30 -10.43
CA GLN A 367 17.07 1.49 -11.24
C GLN A 367 18.27 2.29 -10.72
N ARG A 368 18.50 2.28 -9.42
CA ARG A 368 19.54 3.08 -8.77
C ARG A 368 20.80 2.28 -8.39
N GLY A 369 20.83 0.97 -8.70
CA GLY A 369 21.96 0.11 -8.39
C GLY A 369 22.13 -0.19 -6.90
N GLY A 370 21.07 0.03 -6.09
CA GLY A 370 21.02 -0.37 -4.69
C GLY A 370 20.65 -1.85 -4.54
N LYS A 371 20.81 -2.39 -3.35
CA LYS A 371 20.51 -3.79 -3.03
C LYS A 371 19.54 -3.96 -1.87
N LYS A 372 19.78 -3.29 -0.76
CA LYS A 372 19.04 -3.46 0.49
C LYS A 372 18.01 -2.36 0.66
N GLY A 373 16.78 -2.76 0.97
CA GLY A 373 15.70 -1.82 1.19
C GLY A 373 14.79 -2.19 2.35
N ILE A 374 14.18 -1.19 2.96
CA ILE A 374 13.14 -1.34 3.98
C ILE A 374 11.86 -0.67 3.49
N ALA A 375 10.77 -1.41 3.50
CA ALA A 375 9.42 -0.88 3.33
C ALA A 375 8.67 -0.89 4.65
N SER A 376 7.98 0.20 5.00
CA SER A 376 7.16 0.28 6.22
C SER A 376 5.93 1.15 6.01
N LEU A 377 4.86 0.86 6.76
CA LEU A 377 3.69 1.72 6.79
C LEU A 377 3.02 1.72 8.15
N CYS A 378 2.45 2.87 8.49
CA CYS A 378 1.58 3.04 9.64
C CYS A 378 0.20 2.45 9.37
N ILE A 379 -0.51 2.11 10.42
CA ILE A 379 -1.81 1.44 10.36
C ILE A 379 -2.73 2.10 11.38
N GLY A 380 -3.95 2.44 10.97
CA GLY A 380 -4.98 2.91 11.89
C GLY A 380 -5.20 1.94 13.04
N GLY A 381 -5.44 2.47 14.26
CA GLY A 381 -5.47 1.68 15.49
C GLY A 381 -4.12 1.61 16.21
N GLY A 382 -3.09 2.35 15.77
CA GLY A 382 -1.81 2.47 16.47
C GLY A 382 -0.77 1.42 16.08
N GLU A 383 -0.89 0.81 14.92
CA GLU A 383 0.02 -0.24 14.47
C GLU A 383 0.95 0.17 13.32
N ALA A 384 1.92 -0.67 13.03
CA ALA A 384 2.76 -0.60 11.83
C ALA A 384 3.32 -1.97 11.45
N THR A 385 3.68 -2.11 10.18
CA THR A 385 4.48 -3.23 9.67
C THR A 385 5.72 -2.71 8.96
N ALA A 386 6.79 -3.50 8.96
CA ALA A 386 8.01 -3.24 8.19
C ALA A 386 8.59 -4.54 7.63
N MET A 387 9.26 -4.43 6.48
CA MET A 387 9.85 -5.56 5.75
C MET A 387 11.20 -5.18 5.18
N ALA A 388 12.17 -6.08 5.34
CA ALA A 388 13.52 -5.97 4.79
C ALA A 388 13.64 -6.84 3.54
N ILE A 389 14.02 -6.23 2.43
CA ILE A 389 14.24 -6.89 1.14
C ILE A 389 15.66 -6.65 0.64
N GLU A 390 16.19 -7.59 -0.14
CA GLU A 390 17.49 -7.48 -0.80
C GLU A 390 17.37 -7.98 -2.23
N LEU A 391 17.88 -7.22 -3.20
CA LEU A 391 17.96 -7.65 -4.60
C LEU A 391 18.98 -8.81 -4.75
N VAL A 392 18.71 -9.72 -5.67
CA VAL A 392 19.57 -10.87 -5.96
C VAL A 392 20.62 -10.53 -7.01
#